data_a586a8af218d1c5a51d89ee23731f509
#
_entry.id   a586a8af218d1c5a51d89ee23731f509
#
_cell.length_a   1.000
_cell.length_b   1.000
_cell.length_c   1.000
_cell.angle_alpha   90.00
_cell.angle_beta   90.00
_cell.angle_gamma   90.00
#
_symmetry.space_group_name_H-M   'P 1'
#
loop_
_entity.id
_entity.type
_entity.pdbx_description
1 polymer ?
#
loop_
_entity_poly.entity_id
_entity_poly.type
_entity_poly.pdbx_seq_one_letter_code
_entity_poly.pdbx_strand_id
1 'polypeptide(L)'
;MILQALTRYYEDLLSRGEIAAPGWAPAKISLALYINENGELTQIVPTMDEVSKGKKTVFQPQLITLPAAVKRTVSIASNFLWDNSAYLLGIDQKGKPERSRECFAAAAKLHHAVLDSVDSPNARAILAFFDTWEPERAAEHPALIRQLDDVTAGGNLVFRVDGRKVEEDAAIREAWQRYRNGGESGVKMQCLVTGKEDEIAAVHPSVKGVRDAQSSGAALVSFNAPAFCSYGREQNYNAPVGKYAAFAYTAALNHLLADSDHVQHIGDTTVVCWAEGADDAYPGFFSAVIGGGTYGGLSDNDLRAALKRLANGLPCDDLGVDPNRPFYILGLAPNAARLSVRFFLRDSFGKLMENVNAHYERMEIVRPAYEKFNYLPLWSLLRETVNLNSRDKAPSPAMAGATARAIFSGARYPASLLEAVMLRIRAERDISWGKAAIIKAYYLKNPHEDCPKEVLTVSLNEASTNPAYTLGRLFSVYEAVQQAANPGINATIKDKYFNSAAAMPASIFPVLNNLCQKHLRKLDARQHVYYDKQIMKLKGVLNENYPARMTLAQQGSFDLGYYHQTQKRYTKKEEKENV
;
A
#
# COMPACT_ATOMS: atom_id res chain seq x y z
N MET A 1 14.74 -6.22 13.07
CA MET A 1 13.40 -6.81 12.94
C MET A 1 12.83 -6.72 11.52
N ILE A 2 12.75 -5.54 10.87
CA ILE A 2 12.20 -5.40 9.50
C ILE A 2 12.98 -6.25 8.49
N LEU A 3 14.31 -6.06 8.41
CA LEU A 3 15.15 -6.79 7.45
C LEU A 3 15.11 -8.31 7.70
N GLN A 4 15.08 -8.74 8.96
CA GLN A 4 14.95 -10.15 9.32
C GLN A 4 13.61 -10.76 8.86
N ALA A 5 12.49 -10.02 9.04
CA ALA A 5 11.18 -10.47 8.61
C ALA A 5 11.10 -10.61 7.08
N LEU A 6 11.65 -9.62 6.35
CA LEU A 6 11.72 -9.66 4.89
C LEU A 6 12.69 -10.74 4.36
N THR A 7 13.82 -10.96 5.04
CA THR A 7 14.75 -12.05 4.68
C THR A 7 14.08 -13.41 4.85
N ARG A 8 13.32 -13.62 5.95
CA ARG A 8 12.55 -14.86 6.16
C ARG A 8 11.48 -15.03 5.08
N TYR A 9 10.74 -13.98 4.77
CA TYR A 9 9.75 -14.01 3.69
C TYR A 9 10.38 -14.35 2.33
N TYR A 10 11.59 -13.83 2.04
CA TYR A 10 12.36 -14.23 0.86
C TYR A 10 12.67 -15.73 0.86
N GLU A 11 13.07 -16.28 2.01
CA GLU A 11 13.39 -17.72 2.15
C GLU A 11 12.14 -18.59 1.93
N ASP A 12 10.98 -18.14 2.40
CA ASP A 12 9.69 -18.80 2.16
C ASP A 12 9.36 -18.82 0.66
N LEU A 13 9.46 -17.68 -0.03
CA LEU A 13 9.24 -17.57 -1.48
C LEU A 13 10.25 -18.41 -2.27
N LEU A 14 11.53 -18.39 -1.87
CA LEU A 14 12.58 -19.16 -2.54
C LEU A 14 12.32 -20.68 -2.43
N SER A 15 11.86 -21.14 -1.27
CA SER A 15 11.53 -22.56 -1.06
C SER A 15 10.37 -23.03 -1.95
N ARG A 16 9.49 -22.12 -2.37
CA ARG A 16 8.37 -22.38 -3.29
C ARG A 16 8.72 -22.14 -4.76
N GLY A 17 9.91 -21.64 -5.06
CA GLY A 17 10.31 -21.28 -6.42
C GLY A 17 9.64 -20.01 -6.98
N GLU A 18 9.02 -19.19 -6.13
CA GLU A 18 8.30 -17.97 -6.51
C GLU A 18 9.23 -16.75 -6.67
N ILE A 19 10.45 -16.83 -6.18
CA ILE A 19 11.46 -15.79 -6.32
C ILE A 19 12.80 -16.36 -6.74
N ALA A 20 13.60 -15.57 -7.46
CA ALA A 20 14.92 -16.00 -7.93
C ALA A 20 15.95 -16.06 -6.81
N ALA A 21 16.87 -17.05 -6.90
CA ALA A 21 18.02 -17.17 -6.01
C ALA A 21 19.00 -15.98 -6.18
N PRO A 22 19.91 -15.73 -5.19
CA PRO A 22 20.91 -14.67 -5.31
C PRO A 22 21.74 -14.82 -6.57
N GLY A 23 21.84 -13.75 -7.36
CA GLY A 23 22.54 -13.75 -8.64
C GLY A 23 21.76 -14.26 -9.82
N TRP A 24 20.49 -14.55 -9.63
CA TRP A 24 19.52 -14.87 -10.67
C TRP A 24 18.43 -13.79 -10.71
N ALA A 25 17.87 -13.55 -11.90
CA ALA A 25 16.80 -12.57 -12.08
C ALA A 25 15.95 -12.94 -13.30
N PRO A 26 14.67 -12.54 -13.34
CA PRO A 26 13.86 -12.65 -14.55
C PRO A 26 14.46 -11.80 -15.67
N ALA A 27 14.68 -12.40 -16.84
CA ALA A 27 15.14 -11.74 -18.04
C ALA A 27 14.13 -11.93 -19.17
N LYS A 28 13.90 -10.90 -19.99
CA LYS A 28 13.06 -10.97 -21.18
C LYS A 28 13.86 -11.58 -22.31
N ILE A 29 13.48 -12.76 -22.76
CA ILE A 29 14.14 -13.51 -23.83
C ILE A 29 13.21 -13.57 -25.04
N SER A 30 13.72 -13.12 -26.17
CA SER A 30 13.00 -13.10 -27.44
C SER A 30 13.24 -14.34 -28.29
N LEU A 31 14.43 -14.92 -28.20
CA LEU A 31 14.89 -16.02 -29.06
C LEU A 31 15.69 -17.04 -28.25
N ALA A 32 15.63 -18.30 -28.64
CA ALA A 32 16.48 -19.37 -28.15
C ALA A 32 17.43 -19.87 -29.25
N LEU A 33 18.74 -19.92 -28.92
CA LEU A 33 19.79 -20.51 -29.74
C LEU A 33 19.89 -22.01 -29.45
N TYR A 34 19.46 -22.85 -30.35
CA TYR A 34 19.58 -24.30 -30.24
C TYR A 34 20.93 -24.74 -30.79
N ILE A 35 21.76 -25.30 -29.95
CA ILE A 35 23.02 -25.94 -30.31
C ILE A 35 22.98 -27.44 -30.00
N ASN A 36 23.69 -28.25 -30.77
CA ASN A 36 23.87 -29.66 -30.47
C ASN A 36 25.02 -29.90 -29.44
N GLU A 37 25.28 -31.13 -29.04
CA GLU A 37 26.34 -31.49 -28.08
C GLU A 37 27.75 -31.14 -28.56
N ASN A 38 27.94 -30.93 -29.87
CA ASN A 38 29.23 -30.50 -30.45
C ASN A 38 29.38 -28.97 -30.50
N GLY A 39 28.38 -28.22 -30.02
CA GLY A 39 28.36 -26.76 -30.07
C GLY A 39 27.91 -26.16 -31.41
N GLU A 40 27.42 -26.95 -32.37
CA GLU A 40 26.97 -26.44 -33.66
C GLU A 40 25.58 -25.85 -33.56
N LEU A 41 25.40 -24.62 -34.08
CA LEU A 41 24.08 -23.97 -34.14
C LEU A 41 23.14 -24.70 -35.12
N THR A 42 22.04 -25.24 -34.62
CA THR A 42 21.06 -26.00 -35.41
C THR A 42 19.87 -25.16 -35.84
N GLN A 43 19.33 -24.35 -34.94
CA GLN A 43 18.18 -23.49 -35.21
C GLN A 43 18.08 -22.33 -34.22
N ILE A 44 17.31 -21.30 -34.60
CA ILE A 44 16.92 -20.21 -33.69
C ILE A 44 15.40 -20.20 -33.63
N VAL A 45 14.84 -20.20 -32.43
CA VAL A 45 13.39 -20.28 -32.19
C VAL A 45 12.90 -19.09 -31.38
N PRO A 46 11.85 -18.38 -31.83
CA PRO A 46 11.21 -17.35 -31.02
C PRO A 46 10.67 -17.92 -29.69
N THR A 47 10.92 -17.20 -28.60
CA THR A 47 10.41 -17.49 -27.26
C THR A 47 9.47 -16.38 -26.85
N MET A 48 8.19 -16.50 -27.24
CA MET A 48 7.17 -15.49 -27.01
C MET A 48 6.00 -16.08 -26.24
N ASP A 49 5.57 -15.36 -25.20
CA ASP A 49 4.35 -15.67 -24.47
C ASP A 49 3.18 -14.86 -25.04
N GLU A 50 2.04 -15.50 -25.14
CA GLU A 50 0.78 -14.88 -25.54
C GLU A 50 0.12 -14.23 -24.32
N VAL A 51 0.00 -12.90 -24.33
CA VAL A 51 -0.55 -12.14 -23.21
C VAL A 51 -1.78 -11.34 -23.66
N SER A 52 -2.91 -11.54 -22.99
CA SER A 52 -4.12 -10.78 -23.19
C SER A 52 -4.04 -9.39 -22.58
N LYS A 53 -4.10 -8.34 -23.38
CA LYS A 53 -4.26 -6.93 -22.92
C LYS A 53 -5.66 -6.43 -23.30
N GLY A 54 -6.62 -6.59 -22.40
CA GLY A 54 -8.01 -6.27 -22.65
C GLY A 54 -8.60 -7.19 -23.74
N LYS A 55 -9.01 -6.63 -24.88
CA LYS A 55 -9.56 -7.39 -26.03
C LYS A 55 -8.52 -7.79 -27.08
N LYS A 56 -7.24 -7.49 -26.86
CA LYS A 56 -6.17 -7.78 -27.82
C LYS A 56 -5.19 -8.78 -27.24
N THR A 57 -4.81 -9.76 -28.04
CA THR A 57 -3.68 -10.65 -27.77
C THR A 57 -2.40 -10.01 -28.28
N VAL A 58 -1.37 -9.97 -27.43
CA VAL A 58 -0.04 -9.42 -27.77
C VAL A 58 1.01 -10.46 -27.43
N PHE A 59 1.93 -10.72 -28.36
CA PHE A 59 3.10 -11.56 -28.11
C PHE A 59 4.18 -10.74 -27.39
N GLN A 60 4.70 -11.25 -26.29
CA GLN A 60 5.77 -10.63 -25.53
C GLN A 60 6.93 -11.61 -25.32
N PRO A 61 8.20 -11.10 -25.25
CA PRO A 61 9.33 -11.94 -24.90
C PRO A 61 9.08 -12.69 -23.57
N GLN A 62 9.41 -13.98 -23.57
CA GLN A 62 9.23 -14.83 -22.39
C GLN A 62 10.11 -14.36 -21.24
N LEU A 63 9.55 -14.39 -20.01
CA LEU A 63 10.31 -14.14 -18.78
C LEU A 63 10.95 -15.45 -18.30
N ILE A 64 12.28 -15.54 -18.39
CA ILE A 64 13.05 -16.70 -17.95
C ILE A 64 13.96 -16.27 -16.79
N THR A 65 14.00 -17.05 -15.70
CA THR A 65 14.95 -16.83 -14.61
C THR A 65 16.34 -17.25 -15.02
N LEU A 66 17.22 -16.28 -15.21
CA LEU A 66 18.58 -16.43 -15.74
C LEU A 66 19.59 -15.75 -14.81
N PRO A 67 20.90 -16.01 -14.98
CA PRO A 67 21.93 -15.24 -14.31
C PRO A 67 21.70 -13.74 -14.44
N ALA A 68 21.78 -13.01 -13.33
CA ALA A 68 21.42 -11.58 -13.29
C ALA A 68 22.27 -10.76 -14.26
N ALA A 69 21.61 -9.84 -14.98
CA ALA A 69 22.26 -8.97 -15.95
C ALA A 69 23.37 -8.12 -15.35
N VAL A 70 24.46 -7.97 -16.08
CA VAL A 70 25.55 -7.06 -15.73
C VAL A 70 25.14 -5.61 -16.05
N LYS A 71 25.37 -4.69 -15.11
CA LYS A 71 25.15 -3.26 -15.37
C LYS A 71 26.20 -2.74 -16.35
N ARG A 72 25.74 -2.26 -17.51
CA ARG A 72 26.58 -1.71 -18.58
C ARG A 72 26.33 -0.22 -18.71
N THR A 73 27.39 0.58 -18.70
CA THR A 73 27.30 2.01 -19.08
C THR A 73 28.04 2.24 -20.39
N VAL A 74 29.38 2.08 -20.40
CA VAL A 74 30.23 2.23 -21.59
C VAL A 74 31.08 0.97 -21.83
N SER A 75 31.35 0.19 -20.78
CA SER A 75 32.21 -1.00 -20.81
C SER A 75 31.54 -2.18 -21.53
N ILE A 76 32.35 -3.00 -22.20
CA ILE A 76 31.96 -4.29 -22.75
C ILE A 76 32.01 -5.31 -21.61
N ALA A 77 30.86 -5.87 -21.26
CA ALA A 77 30.71 -6.93 -20.25
C ALA A 77 29.54 -7.83 -20.66
N SER A 78 29.76 -9.14 -20.76
CA SER A 78 28.71 -10.10 -21.14
C SER A 78 27.88 -10.53 -19.96
N ASN A 79 26.61 -10.85 -20.21
CA ASN A 79 25.83 -11.69 -19.32
C ASN A 79 26.28 -13.15 -19.48
N PHE A 80 25.97 -13.98 -18.50
CA PHE A 80 26.26 -15.41 -18.55
C PHE A 80 25.02 -16.19 -19.02
N LEU A 81 25.16 -17.10 -19.98
CA LEU A 81 24.15 -17.96 -20.64
C LEU A 81 23.15 -17.23 -21.55
N TRP A 82 23.09 -15.92 -21.55
CA TRP A 82 22.14 -15.14 -22.34
C TRP A 82 22.67 -13.73 -22.61
N ASP A 83 22.39 -13.19 -23.77
CA ASP A 83 22.67 -11.80 -24.13
C ASP A 83 22.00 -11.45 -25.48
N ASN A 84 22.23 -10.25 -26.00
CA ASN A 84 21.87 -9.90 -27.36
C ASN A 84 22.83 -10.50 -28.41
N SER A 85 22.47 -10.38 -29.68
CA SER A 85 23.22 -10.95 -30.81
C SER A 85 24.67 -10.49 -30.91
N ALA A 86 25.00 -9.27 -30.48
CA ALA A 86 26.37 -8.78 -30.48
C ALA A 86 27.30 -9.60 -29.56
N TYR A 87 26.79 -10.08 -28.42
CA TYR A 87 27.56 -10.88 -27.48
C TYR A 87 27.53 -12.37 -27.80
N LEU A 88 26.39 -12.92 -28.23
CA LEU A 88 26.32 -14.37 -28.46
C LEU A 88 26.69 -14.80 -29.88
N LEU A 89 26.57 -13.90 -30.86
CA LEU A 89 26.81 -14.20 -32.27
C LEU A 89 27.88 -13.29 -32.92
N GLY A 90 28.25 -12.21 -32.24
CA GLY A 90 29.23 -11.23 -32.77
C GLY A 90 28.69 -10.32 -33.87
N ILE A 91 27.36 -10.20 -34.01
CA ILE A 91 26.68 -9.42 -35.06
C ILE A 91 25.60 -8.50 -34.48
N ASP A 92 25.44 -7.32 -35.07
CA ASP A 92 24.32 -6.41 -34.78
C ASP A 92 23.94 -5.54 -36.00
N GLN A 93 22.81 -4.84 -35.93
CA GLN A 93 22.37 -3.90 -36.98
C GLN A 93 23.05 -2.53 -36.91
N LYS A 94 23.87 -2.24 -35.90
CA LYS A 94 24.39 -0.88 -35.66
C LYS A 94 25.60 -0.53 -36.52
N GLY A 95 26.03 -1.42 -37.41
CA GLY A 95 27.11 -1.19 -38.35
C GLY A 95 28.51 -0.99 -37.68
N LYS A 96 28.73 -1.60 -36.51
CA LYS A 96 30.00 -1.56 -35.79
C LYS A 96 30.56 -2.99 -35.59
N PRO A 97 30.99 -3.66 -36.65
CA PRO A 97 31.39 -5.08 -36.59
C PRO A 97 32.57 -5.35 -35.64
N GLU A 98 33.52 -4.42 -35.53
CA GLU A 98 34.62 -4.57 -34.57
C GLU A 98 34.13 -4.64 -33.12
N ARG A 99 33.18 -3.76 -32.74
CA ARG A 99 32.62 -3.76 -31.41
C ARG A 99 31.81 -5.04 -31.12
N SER A 100 31.07 -5.55 -32.10
CA SER A 100 30.30 -6.80 -31.96
C SER A 100 31.26 -8.01 -31.77
N ARG A 101 32.39 -8.02 -32.43
CA ARG A 101 33.46 -9.02 -32.22
C ARG A 101 34.07 -8.94 -30.82
N GLU A 102 34.36 -7.73 -30.34
CA GLU A 102 34.82 -7.51 -28.96
C GLU A 102 33.78 -7.99 -27.93
N CYS A 103 32.50 -7.76 -28.18
CA CYS A 103 31.40 -8.25 -27.35
C CYS A 103 31.36 -9.79 -27.32
N PHE A 104 31.48 -10.44 -28.47
CA PHE A 104 31.56 -11.90 -28.58
C PHE A 104 32.77 -12.48 -27.85
N ALA A 105 33.95 -11.90 -28.04
CA ALA A 105 35.17 -12.31 -27.34
C ALA A 105 35.04 -12.16 -25.80
N ALA A 106 34.36 -11.10 -25.33
CA ALA A 106 34.08 -10.93 -23.92
C ALA A 106 33.09 -11.99 -23.38
N ALA A 107 32.12 -12.40 -24.20
CA ALA A 107 31.18 -13.46 -23.86
C ALA A 107 31.90 -14.82 -23.79
N ALA A 108 32.69 -15.16 -24.79
CA ALA A 108 33.51 -16.36 -24.81
C ALA A 108 34.40 -16.44 -23.56
N LYS A 109 35.15 -15.36 -23.28
CA LYS A 109 36.02 -15.29 -22.09
C LYS A 109 35.28 -15.53 -20.78
N LEU A 110 34.06 -14.96 -20.61
CA LEU A 110 33.28 -15.18 -19.42
C LEU A 110 32.79 -16.64 -19.30
N HIS A 111 32.31 -17.22 -20.41
CA HIS A 111 31.81 -18.59 -20.40
C HIS A 111 32.96 -19.59 -20.11
N HIS A 112 34.14 -19.40 -20.69
CA HIS A 112 35.34 -20.17 -20.33
C HIS A 112 35.70 -20.01 -18.85
N ALA A 113 35.76 -18.79 -18.34
CA ALA A 113 36.10 -18.55 -16.92
C ALA A 113 35.15 -19.25 -15.95
N VAL A 114 33.88 -19.49 -16.34
CA VAL A 114 32.88 -20.15 -15.50
C VAL A 114 32.82 -21.65 -15.74
N LEU A 115 32.91 -22.09 -17.00
CA LEU A 115 32.56 -23.45 -17.42
C LEU A 115 33.72 -24.41 -17.66
N ASP A 116 34.99 -23.95 -17.84
CA ASP A 116 36.12 -24.82 -18.16
C ASP A 116 36.32 -25.99 -17.19
N SER A 117 35.98 -25.81 -15.93
CA SER A 117 36.09 -26.84 -14.89
C SER A 117 34.77 -27.60 -14.62
N VAL A 118 33.73 -27.39 -15.44
CA VAL A 118 32.39 -27.96 -15.21
C VAL A 118 32.22 -29.24 -16.02
N ASP A 119 32.02 -30.34 -15.32
CA ASP A 119 31.70 -31.63 -15.97
C ASP A 119 30.17 -31.72 -16.26
N SER A 120 29.78 -31.10 -17.36
CA SER A 120 28.41 -31.16 -17.88
C SER A 120 28.41 -31.19 -19.40
N PRO A 121 27.60 -32.05 -20.06
CA PRO A 121 27.41 -32.01 -21.51
C PRO A 121 26.97 -30.62 -22.02
N ASN A 122 26.12 -29.94 -21.29
CA ASN A 122 25.66 -28.60 -21.64
C ASN A 122 26.78 -27.57 -21.56
N ALA A 123 27.63 -27.64 -20.54
CA ALA A 123 28.81 -26.75 -20.43
C ALA A 123 29.77 -26.95 -21.60
N ARG A 124 30.10 -28.21 -21.94
CA ARG A 124 31.00 -28.55 -23.06
C ARG A 124 30.44 -28.05 -24.40
N ALA A 125 29.13 -28.23 -24.64
CA ALA A 125 28.50 -27.75 -25.86
C ALA A 125 28.58 -26.22 -26.01
N ILE A 126 28.35 -25.48 -24.91
CA ILE A 126 28.41 -24.00 -24.90
C ILE A 126 29.87 -23.54 -25.18
N LEU A 127 30.87 -24.17 -24.56
CA LEU A 127 32.26 -23.84 -24.81
C LEU A 127 32.66 -24.15 -26.24
N ALA A 128 32.32 -25.34 -26.77
CA ALA A 128 32.53 -25.72 -28.16
C ALA A 128 31.90 -24.74 -29.15
N PHE A 129 30.70 -24.21 -28.84
CA PHE A 129 30.10 -23.16 -29.65
C PHE A 129 30.98 -21.91 -29.71
N PHE A 130 31.45 -21.39 -28.57
CA PHE A 130 32.31 -20.20 -28.55
C PHE A 130 33.67 -20.41 -29.22
N ASP A 131 34.18 -21.64 -29.20
CA ASP A 131 35.47 -22.01 -29.83
C ASP A 131 35.38 -22.15 -31.36
N THR A 132 34.21 -22.55 -31.86
CA THR A 132 34.04 -22.88 -33.28
C THR A 132 33.23 -21.86 -34.07
N TRP A 133 32.48 -20.97 -33.39
CA TRP A 133 31.66 -19.98 -34.07
C TRP A 133 32.46 -18.84 -34.66
N GLU A 134 32.30 -18.60 -35.97
CA GLU A 134 32.92 -17.52 -36.72
C GLU A 134 31.97 -16.36 -36.96
N PRO A 135 32.01 -15.24 -36.22
CA PRO A 135 31.15 -14.09 -36.38
C PRO A 135 31.10 -13.50 -37.80
N GLU A 136 32.23 -13.57 -38.52
CA GLU A 136 32.37 -13.07 -39.90
C GLU A 136 31.48 -13.84 -40.88
N ARG A 137 31.21 -15.10 -40.59
CA ARG A 137 30.39 -15.98 -41.42
C ARG A 137 28.96 -16.17 -40.91
N ALA A 138 28.60 -15.49 -39.83
CA ALA A 138 27.28 -15.63 -39.20
C ALA A 138 26.12 -15.39 -40.16
N ALA A 139 26.22 -14.38 -41.05
CA ALA A 139 25.19 -14.05 -42.03
C ALA A 139 24.99 -15.15 -43.09
N GLU A 140 25.97 -16.01 -43.29
CA GLU A 140 25.92 -17.12 -44.26
C GLU A 140 25.37 -18.41 -43.64
N HIS A 141 25.24 -18.44 -42.30
CA HIS A 141 24.84 -19.65 -41.58
C HIS A 141 23.36 -20.01 -41.85
N PRO A 142 23.04 -21.28 -42.24
CA PRO A 142 21.72 -21.72 -42.63
C PRO A 142 20.62 -21.43 -41.62
N ALA A 143 20.90 -21.49 -40.32
CA ALA A 143 19.98 -21.19 -39.24
C ALA A 143 19.68 -19.70 -39.09
N LEU A 144 20.53 -18.80 -39.64
CA LEU A 144 20.42 -17.35 -39.50
C LEU A 144 19.87 -16.67 -40.77
N ILE A 145 20.13 -17.18 -41.94
CA ILE A 145 19.77 -16.55 -43.25
C ILE A 145 18.33 -16.05 -43.29
N ARG A 146 17.37 -16.79 -42.72
CA ARG A 146 15.94 -16.45 -42.76
C ARG A 146 15.48 -15.53 -41.62
N GLN A 147 16.29 -15.33 -40.59
CA GLN A 147 15.92 -14.63 -39.35
C GLN A 147 16.96 -13.59 -38.91
N LEU A 148 17.87 -13.21 -39.82
CA LEU A 148 18.98 -12.30 -39.51
C LEU A 148 18.48 -10.97 -38.97
N ASP A 149 17.45 -10.41 -39.57
CA ASP A 149 16.88 -9.13 -39.14
C ASP A 149 16.23 -9.24 -37.77
N ASP A 150 15.48 -10.30 -37.49
CA ASP A 150 14.84 -10.53 -36.19
C ASP A 150 15.87 -10.75 -35.08
N VAL A 151 16.91 -11.52 -35.37
CA VAL A 151 18.00 -11.84 -34.43
C VAL A 151 18.83 -10.60 -34.09
N THR A 152 19.07 -9.73 -35.09
CA THR A 152 19.87 -8.50 -34.91
C THR A 152 19.04 -7.30 -34.45
N ALA A 153 17.71 -7.38 -34.42
CA ALA A 153 16.81 -6.30 -33.99
C ALA A 153 16.97 -5.89 -32.51
N GLY A 154 17.79 -6.62 -31.73
CA GLY A 154 18.18 -6.21 -30.37
C GLY A 154 17.47 -6.96 -29.24
N GLY A 155 16.77 -8.05 -29.51
CA GLY A 155 16.24 -8.96 -28.51
C GLY A 155 17.33 -9.79 -27.82
N ASN A 156 17.03 -10.31 -26.64
CA ASN A 156 17.92 -11.21 -25.92
C ASN A 156 17.74 -12.65 -26.38
N LEU A 157 18.84 -13.37 -26.43
CA LEU A 157 18.93 -14.77 -26.81
C LEU A 157 19.42 -15.61 -25.62
N VAL A 158 18.99 -16.87 -25.53
CA VAL A 158 19.44 -17.83 -24.50
C VAL A 158 19.83 -19.16 -25.18
N PHE A 159 20.84 -19.84 -24.64
CA PHE A 159 21.25 -21.15 -25.14
C PHE A 159 20.25 -22.25 -24.79
N ARG A 160 20.10 -23.22 -25.70
CA ARG A 160 19.44 -24.52 -25.54
C ARG A 160 20.33 -25.60 -26.13
N VAL A 161 20.70 -26.62 -25.37
CA VAL A 161 21.52 -27.73 -25.83
C VAL A 161 20.62 -28.95 -26.05
N ASP A 162 20.46 -29.38 -27.30
CA ASP A 162 19.50 -30.44 -27.69
C ASP A 162 18.11 -30.29 -27.04
N GLY A 163 17.61 -29.05 -26.98
CA GLY A 163 16.32 -28.71 -26.39
C GLY A 163 16.33 -28.60 -24.85
N ARG A 164 17.45 -28.93 -24.19
CA ARG A 164 17.58 -28.81 -22.73
C ARG A 164 17.82 -27.35 -22.33
N LYS A 165 17.22 -26.95 -21.23
CA LYS A 165 17.40 -25.63 -20.64
C LYS A 165 18.69 -25.59 -19.82
N VAL A 166 19.69 -24.86 -20.30
CA VAL A 166 21.02 -24.79 -19.69
C VAL A 166 21.02 -24.09 -18.32
N GLU A 167 20.08 -23.20 -18.10
CA GLU A 167 19.87 -22.51 -16.81
C GLU A 167 19.31 -23.41 -15.71
N GLU A 168 18.79 -24.59 -16.04
CA GLU A 168 18.33 -25.61 -15.09
C GLU A 168 19.42 -26.64 -14.74
N ASP A 169 20.56 -26.63 -15.44
CA ASP A 169 21.68 -27.53 -15.18
C ASP A 169 22.33 -27.22 -13.83
N ALA A 170 22.28 -28.19 -12.91
CA ALA A 170 22.78 -28.00 -11.54
C ALA A 170 24.26 -27.69 -11.48
N ALA A 171 25.09 -28.33 -12.34
CA ALA A 171 26.55 -28.12 -12.37
C ALA A 171 26.89 -26.70 -12.88
N ILE A 172 26.17 -26.22 -13.88
CA ILE A 172 26.33 -24.84 -14.41
C ILE A 172 25.87 -23.82 -13.35
N ARG A 173 24.74 -24.06 -12.67
CA ARG A 173 24.25 -23.19 -11.60
C ARG A 173 25.25 -23.08 -10.46
N GLU A 174 25.84 -24.20 -10.03
CA GLU A 174 26.83 -24.22 -8.97
C GLU A 174 28.13 -23.51 -9.39
N ALA A 175 28.58 -23.71 -10.64
CA ALA A 175 29.75 -23.02 -11.18
C ALA A 175 29.57 -21.50 -11.23
N TRP A 176 28.38 -21.03 -11.68
CA TRP A 176 28.07 -19.61 -11.66
C TRP A 176 28.08 -19.04 -10.24
N GLN A 177 27.55 -19.77 -9.27
CA GLN A 177 27.54 -19.34 -7.87
C GLN A 177 28.99 -19.25 -7.33
N ARG A 178 29.85 -20.25 -7.64
CA ARG A 178 31.26 -20.23 -7.27
C ARG A 178 32.00 -19.07 -7.90
N TYR A 179 31.80 -18.83 -9.19
CA TYR A 179 32.42 -17.71 -9.91
C TYR A 179 32.06 -16.36 -9.30
N ARG A 180 30.79 -16.16 -8.98
CA ARG A 180 30.33 -14.92 -8.33
C ARG A 180 30.88 -14.73 -6.92
N ASN A 181 31.07 -15.80 -6.18
CA ASN A 181 31.59 -15.75 -4.82
C ASN A 181 33.15 -15.71 -4.80
N GLY A 182 33.80 -16.00 -5.90
CA GLY A 182 35.26 -16.07 -6.01
C GLY A 182 35.98 -14.74 -6.35
N GLY A 183 35.22 -13.60 -6.43
CA GLY A 183 35.78 -12.25 -6.57
C GLY A 183 36.56 -11.81 -5.33
N GLU A 184 37.21 -10.64 -5.39
CA GLU A 184 37.94 -10.06 -4.25
C GLU A 184 37.11 -10.14 -2.98
N SER A 185 37.69 -10.78 -1.95
CA SER A 185 37.03 -10.97 -0.66
C SER A 185 36.80 -9.59 -0.03
N GLY A 186 35.54 -9.18 0.02
CA GLY A 186 35.13 -7.96 0.71
C GLY A 186 35.32 -8.06 2.23
N VAL A 187 35.08 -6.96 2.92
CA VAL A 187 35.16 -6.91 4.39
C VAL A 187 34.16 -7.86 5.01
N LYS A 188 34.60 -8.84 5.77
CA LYS A 188 33.77 -9.77 6.54
C LYS A 188 33.51 -9.20 7.92
N MET A 189 32.26 -9.23 8.34
CA MET A 189 31.79 -8.83 9.66
C MET A 189 30.57 -9.66 10.05
N GLN A 190 30.21 -9.64 11.31
CA GLN A 190 28.94 -10.24 11.73
C GLN A 190 27.76 -9.46 11.14
N CYS A 191 26.91 -10.15 10.39
CA CYS A 191 25.70 -9.58 9.81
C CYS A 191 24.63 -9.33 10.89
N LEU A 192 24.15 -8.10 11.00
CA LEU A 192 23.10 -7.73 11.97
C LEU A 192 21.72 -8.39 11.71
N VAL A 193 21.53 -8.92 10.50
CA VAL A 193 20.26 -9.58 10.11
C VAL A 193 20.30 -11.07 10.43
N THR A 194 21.36 -11.76 10.02
CA THR A 194 21.47 -13.22 10.16
C THR A 194 22.21 -13.68 11.42
N GLY A 195 23.00 -12.77 12.04
CA GLY A 195 23.88 -13.09 13.15
C GLY A 195 25.15 -13.88 12.76
N LYS A 196 25.30 -14.27 11.49
CA LYS A 196 26.43 -15.02 10.95
C LYS A 196 27.51 -14.06 10.42
N GLU A 197 28.76 -14.54 10.37
CA GLU A 197 29.81 -13.84 9.65
C GLU A 197 29.53 -13.93 8.14
N ASP A 198 29.59 -12.79 7.46
CA ASP A 198 29.30 -12.68 6.03
C ASP A 198 30.11 -11.51 5.43
N GLU A 199 30.28 -11.52 4.13
CA GLU A 199 30.81 -10.38 3.39
C GLU A 199 29.77 -9.26 3.37
N ILE A 200 30.15 -8.08 3.84
CA ILE A 200 29.21 -6.97 4.02
C ILE A 200 28.94 -6.24 2.71
N ALA A 201 27.67 -6.00 2.44
CA ALA A 201 27.25 -5.17 1.31
C ALA A 201 27.51 -3.69 1.60
N ALA A 202 28.55 -3.11 0.99
CA ALA A 202 28.87 -1.68 1.12
C ALA A 202 27.68 -0.78 0.70
N VAL A 203 26.93 -1.19 -0.32
CA VAL A 203 25.71 -0.53 -0.80
C VAL A 203 24.62 -1.59 -0.96
N HIS A 204 23.44 -1.33 -0.44
CA HIS A 204 22.30 -2.23 -0.60
C HIS A 204 21.60 -2.02 -1.95
N PRO A 205 20.97 -3.05 -2.53
CA PRO A 205 20.15 -2.90 -3.71
C PRO A 205 18.99 -1.93 -3.48
N SER A 206 18.49 -1.32 -4.55
CA SER A 206 17.39 -0.34 -4.49
C SER A 206 16.03 -1.01 -4.37
N VAL A 207 15.17 -0.43 -3.54
CA VAL A 207 13.74 -0.76 -3.44
C VAL A 207 12.96 0.07 -4.46
N LYS A 208 12.10 -0.58 -5.24
CA LYS A 208 11.26 0.03 -6.28
C LYS A 208 9.77 -0.13 -5.91
N GLY A 209 8.90 0.66 -6.51
CA GLY A 209 7.45 0.52 -6.34
C GLY A 209 6.86 1.32 -5.17
N VAL A 210 7.65 2.00 -4.36
CA VAL A 210 7.12 2.94 -3.35
C VAL A 210 6.62 4.20 -4.07
N ARG A 211 5.39 4.59 -3.81
CA ARG A 211 4.72 5.73 -4.43
C ARG A 211 5.53 7.03 -4.21
N ASP A 212 5.64 7.83 -5.25
CA ASP A 212 6.36 9.12 -5.28
C ASP A 212 7.87 9.04 -4.94
N ALA A 213 8.44 7.82 -4.83
CA ALA A 213 9.89 7.62 -4.77
C ALA A 213 10.52 7.68 -6.18
N GLN A 214 11.85 7.74 -6.24
CA GLN A 214 12.57 7.74 -7.52
C GLN A 214 12.29 6.47 -8.32
N SER A 215 12.06 6.60 -9.63
CA SER A 215 11.78 5.47 -10.54
C SER A 215 12.93 4.46 -10.63
N SER A 216 14.18 4.93 -10.45
CA SER A 216 15.38 4.07 -10.34
C SER A 216 15.43 3.24 -9.06
N GLY A 217 14.54 3.55 -8.09
CA GLY A 217 14.48 2.98 -6.76
C GLY A 217 15.15 3.84 -5.70
N ALA A 218 14.80 3.58 -4.45
CA ALA A 218 15.31 4.27 -3.27
C ALA A 218 15.90 3.29 -2.26
N ALA A 219 16.85 3.73 -1.43
CA ALA A 219 17.50 2.87 -0.45
C ALA A 219 16.69 2.81 0.85
N LEU A 220 16.47 1.60 1.36
CA LEU A 220 15.90 1.43 2.71
C LEU A 220 16.97 1.66 3.79
N VAL A 221 18.21 1.19 3.54
CA VAL A 221 19.38 1.40 4.40
C VAL A 221 20.47 2.05 3.57
N SER A 222 20.99 3.19 4.00
CA SER A 222 22.03 3.94 3.27
C SER A 222 22.75 4.94 4.18
N PHE A 223 24.08 4.98 4.06
CA PHE A 223 24.99 5.91 4.77
C PHE A 223 25.79 6.70 3.71
N ASN A 224 25.09 7.52 2.95
CA ASN A 224 25.66 8.23 1.79
C ASN A 224 26.16 9.66 2.10
N ALA A 225 26.29 10.01 3.37
CA ALA A 225 26.85 11.29 3.80
C ALA A 225 27.78 11.09 5.01
N PRO A 226 28.88 11.88 5.15
CA PRO A 226 29.79 11.77 6.30
C PRO A 226 29.09 11.90 7.65
N ALA A 227 28.04 12.72 7.75
CA ALA A 227 27.24 12.90 8.97
C ALA A 227 26.51 11.62 9.44
N PHE A 228 26.38 10.60 8.59
CA PHE A 228 25.79 9.31 8.94
C PHE A 228 26.85 8.27 9.36
N CYS A 229 28.12 8.60 9.23
CA CYS A 229 29.25 7.69 9.50
C CYS A 229 29.79 7.91 10.90
N SER A 230 30.20 6.82 11.57
CA SER A 230 30.75 6.81 12.91
C SER A 230 31.92 5.86 13.01
N TYR A 231 32.81 6.07 13.99
CA TYR A 231 33.95 5.19 14.30
C TYR A 231 34.85 4.89 13.09
N GLY A 232 35.02 5.85 12.18
CA GLY A 232 35.84 5.67 10.97
C GLY A 232 35.29 4.69 9.94
N ARG A 233 34.02 4.27 10.08
CA ARG A 233 33.38 3.37 9.12
C ARG A 233 32.64 4.19 8.06
N GLU A 234 32.72 3.73 6.81
CA GLU A 234 32.03 4.34 5.68
C GLU A 234 30.87 3.46 5.21
N GLN A 235 29.93 4.05 4.48
CA GLN A 235 28.79 3.36 3.87
C GLN A 235 28.08 2.40 4.85
N ASN A 236 27.57 1.27 4.37
CA ASN A 236 26.81 0.33 5.20
C ASN A 236 27.68 -0.49 6.18
N TYR A 237 28.99 -0.29 6.21
CA TYR A 237 29.83 -0.81 7.28
C TYR A 237 29.50 -0.20 8.66
N ASN A 238 28.76 0.91 8.70
CA ASN A 238 28.20 1.49 9.92
C ASN A 238 27.08 0.63 10.54
N ALA A 239 26.33 -0.12 9.71
CA ALA A 239 25.32 -1.09 10.11
C ALA A 239 25.49 -2.35 9.24
N PRO A 240 26.44 -3.24 9.59
CA PRO A 240 26.87 -4.32 8.71
C PRO A 240 25.75 -5.32 8.43
N VAL A 241 25.39 -5.44 7.16
CA VAL A 241 24.45 -6.42 6.63
C VAL A 241 25.14 -7.20 5.53
N GLY A 242 25.15 -8.52 5.64
CA GLY A 242 25.78 -9.40 4.67
C GLY A 242 25.14 -9.29 3.28
N LYS A 243 25.90 -9.60 2.25
CA LYS A 243 25.46 -9.54 0.84
C LYS A 243 24.19 -10.37 0.59
N TYR A 244 24.12 -11.56 1.20
CA TYR A 244 22.92 -12.40 1.12
C TYR A 244 21.69 -11.71 1.70
N ALA A 245 21.77 -11.23 2.94
CA ALA A 245 20.66 -10.59 3.61
C ALA A 245 20.22 -9.28 2.92
N ALA A 246 21.19 -8.49 2.41
CA ALA A 246 20.90 -7.26 1.66
C ALA A 246 20.15 -7.56 0.36
N PHE A 247 20.52 -8.61 -0.36
CA PHE A 247 19.80 -9.09 -1.53
C PHE A 247 18.42 -9.62 -1.15
N ALA A 248 18.33 -10.52 -0.18
CA ALA A 248 17.12 -11.23 0.21
C ALA A 248 15.99 -10.26 0.63
N TYR A 249 16.28 -9.34 1.58
CA TYR A 249 15.24 -8.42 2.02
C TYR A 249 14.79 -7.45 0.92
N THR A 250 15.70 -7.04 0.05
CA THR A 250 15.36 -6.12 -1.06
C THR A 250 14.55 -6.84 -2.13
N ALA A 251 14.90 -8.08 -2.46
CA ALA A 251 14.16 -8.90 -3.42
C ALA A 251 12.73 -9.17 -2.90
N ALA A 252 12.60 -9.57 -1.62
CA ALA A 252 11.29 -9.77 -0.97
C ALA A 252 10.44 -8.50 -0.99
N LEU A 253 11.01 -7.35 -0.62
CA LEU A 253 10.27 -6.09 -0.59
C LEU A 253 9.87 -5.64 -1.99
N ASN A 254 10.71 -5.82 -3.00
CA ASN A 254 10.38 -5.53 -4.38
C ASN A 254 9.29 -6.46 -4.93
N HIS A 255 9.29 -7.73 -4.52
CA HIS A 255 8.25 -8.69 -4.86
C HIS A 255 6.90 -8.25 -4.28
N LEU A 256 6.85 -7.96 -2.98
CA LEU A 256 5.65 -7.44 -2.31
C LEU A 256 5.12 -6.15 -2.93
N LEU A 257 6.02 -5.21 -3.27
CA LEU A 257 5.65 -3.91 -3.87
C LEU A 257 5.15 -4.02 -5.32
N ALA A 258 5.42 -5.13 -5.99
CA ALA A 258 4.93 -5.39 -7.35
C ALA A 258 3.51 -5.96 -7.38
N ASP A 259 3.01 -6.47 -6.25
CA ASP A 259 1.69 -7.08 -6.14
C ASP A 259 0.71 -6.14 -5.41
N SER A 260 -0.42 -5.85 -6.08
CA SER A 260 -1.48 -4.97 -5.57
C SER A 260 -2.16 -5.49 -4.31
N ASP A 261 -2.21 -6.80 -4.09
CA ASP A 261 -2.86 -7.40 -2.93
C ASP A 261 -2.06 -7.16 -1.65
N HIS A 262 -0.75 -7.01 -1.79
CA HIS A 262 0.16 -6.69 -0.70
C HIS A 262 0.28 -5.19 -0.40
N VAL A 263 -0.25 -4.30 -1.25
CA VAL A 263 0.02 -2.86 -1.19
C VAL A 263 -1.25 -2.04 -1.01
N GLN A 264 -1.22 -1.14 -0.02
CA GLN A 264 -2.24 -0.10 0.17
C GLN A 264 -1.59 1.29 0.20
N HIS A 265 -2.23 2.28 -0.41
CA HIS A 265 -1.76 3.66 -0.39
C HIS A 265 -2.58 4.52 0.59
N ILE A 266 -1.93 5.06 1.61
CA ILE A 266 -2.56 5.86 2.65
C ILE A 266 -1.84 7.22 2.75
N GLY A 267 -2.38 8.24 2.09
CA GLY A 267 -1.68 9.52 1.91
C GLY A 267 -0.40 9.34 1.08
N ASP A 268 0.75 9.75 1.62
CA ASP A 268 2.09 9.53 1.03
C ASP A 268 2.70 8.17 1.41
N THR A 269 2.02 7.43 2.27
CA THR A 269 2.54 6.18 2.81
C THR A 269 2.11 5.00 1.93
N THR A 270 3.08 4.26 1.42
CA THR A 270 2.88 2.93 0.83
C THR A 270 2.93 1.91 1.97
N VAL A 271 1.80 1.30 2.27
CA VAL A 271 1.66 0.25 3.28
C VAL A 271 1.81 -1.09 2.60
N VAL A 272 2.79 -1.87 3.04
CA VAL A 272 3.06 -3.22 2.55
C VAL A 272 2.71 -4.21 3.65
N CYS A 273 2.01 -5.30 3.31
CA CYS A 273 1.63 -6.32 4.28
C CYS A 273 1.91 -7.74 3.76
N TRP A 274 2.21 -8.67 4.67
CA TRP A 274 2.43 -10.08 4.36
C TRP A 274 2.23 -10.97 5.57
N ALA A 275 1.90 -12.23 5.32
CA ALA A 275 1.84 -13.29 6.33
C ALA A 275 3.16 -14.07 6.39
N GLU A 276 3.52 -14.63 7.53
CA GLU A 276 4.60 -15.61 7.65
C GLU A 276 4.25 -16.87 6.85
N GLY A 277 5.21 -17.41 6.09
CA GLY A 277 5.00 -18.55 5.20
C GLY A 277 4.47 -18.15 3.81
N ALA A 278 4.50 -16.88 3.43
CA ALA A 278 4.13 -16.34 2.11
C ALA A 278 2.75 -16.82 1.60
N ASP A 279 1.73 -16.68 2.43
CA ASP A 279 0.35 -17.06 2.11
C ASP A 279 -0.46 -15.83 1.71
N ASP A 280 -0.90 -15.77 0.45
CA ASP A 280 -1.54 -14.60 -0.16
C ASP A 280 -3.00 -14.39 0.26
N ALA A 281 -3.63 -15.37 0.91
CA ALA A 281 -5.00 -15.23 1.43
C ALA A 281 -5.11 -14.09 2.46
N TYR A 282 -4.09 -13.92 3.28
CA TYR A 282 -4.08 -12.91 4.35
C TYR A 282 -3.96 -11.46 3.84
N PRO A 283 -3.01 -11.11 2.94
CA PRO A 283 -2.91 -9.77 2.37
C PRO A 283 -4.18 -9.37 1.60
N GLY A 284 -4.72 -10.26 0.78
CA GLY A 284 -5.95 -10.01 0.04
C GLY A 284 -7.14 -9.72 0.95
N PHE A 285 -7.35 -10.52 2.01
CA PHE A 285 -8.39 -10.27 3.00
C PHE A 285 -8.17 -8.94 3.74
N PHE A 286 -6.95 -8.66 4.20
CA PHE A 286 -6.61 -7.41 4.87
C PHE A 286 -6.87 -6.20 3.99
N SER A 287 -6.46 -6.25 2.73
CA SER A 287 -6.66 -5.19 1.74
C SER A 287 -8.14 -4.90 1.49
N ALA A 288 -8.98 -5.94 1.37
CA ALA A 288 -10.41 -5.80 1.20
C ALA A 288 -11.08 -5.14 2.42
N VAL A 289 -10.73 -5.59 3.63
CA VAL A 289 -11.28 -5.05 4.88
C VAL A 289 -10.92 -3.57 5.07
N ILE A 290 -9.68 -3.16 4.77
CA ILE A 290 -9.21 -1.78 4.98
C ILE A 290 -9.63 -0.86 3.83
N GLY A 291 -9.54 -1.36 2.60
CA GLY A 291 -9.82 -0.58 1.39
C GLY A 291 -11.28 -0.48 0.99
N GLY A 292 -12.17 -1.28 1.58
CA GLY A 292 -13.58 -1.35 1.19
C GLY A 292 -13.77 -2.04 -0.17
N GLY A 293 -12.89 -2.97 -0.51
CA GLY A 293 -12.95 -3.78 -1.73
C GLY A 293 -13.74 -5.07 -1.54
N THR A 294 -13.79 -5.88 -2.60
CA THR A 294 -14.33 -7.24 -2.59
C THR A 294 -13.19 -8.24 -2.41
N TYR A 295 -13.45 -9.35 -1.75
CA TYR A 295 -12.51 -10.47 -1.58
C TYR A 295 -13.23 -11.78 -1.88
N GLY A 296 -12.72 -12.53 -2.87
CA GLY A 296 -13.24 -13.85 -3.21
C GLY A 296 -14.74 -13.90 -3.54
N GLY A 297 -15.34 -12.78 -4.01
CA GLY A 297 -16.79 -12.70 -4.27
C GLY A 297 -17.66 -12.54 -3.02
N LEU A 298 -17.07 -12.34 -1.84
CA LEU A 298 -17.80 -12.10 -0.59
C LEU A 298 -18.58 -10.78 -0.63
N SER A 299 -19.79 -10.80 -0.07
CA SER A 299 -20.53 -9.57 0.20
C SER A 299 -19.90 -8.79 1.38
N ASP A 300 -20.21 -7.50 1.50
CA ASP A 300 -19.80 -6.68 2.64
C ASP A 300 -20.18 -7.30 4.00
N ASN A 301 -21.33 -7.97 4.06
CA ASN A 301 -21.81 -8.61 5.29
C ASN A 301 -20.98 -9.87 5.62
N ASP A 302 -20.61 -10.68 4.61
CA ASP A 302 -19.77 -11.87 4.81
C ASP A 302 -18.37 -11.47 5.21
N LEU A 303 -17.81 -10.44 4.59
CA LEU A 303 -16.50 -9.88 4.94
C LEU A 303 -16.47 -9.39 6.40
N ARG A 304 -17.54 -8.72 6.85
CA ARG A 304 -17.68 -8.31 8.26
C ARG A 304 -17.86 -9.48 9.22
N ALA A 305 -18.60 -10.50 8.83
CA ALA A 305 -18.76 -11.70 9.64
C ALA A 305 -17.41 -12.43 9.81
N ALA A 306 -16.64 -12.57 8.74
CA ALA A 306 -15.28 -13.12 8.77
C ALA A 306 -14.34 -12.28 9.64
N LEU A 307 -14.36 -10.94 9.50
CA LEU A 307 -13.59 -10.04 10.35
C LEU A 307 -13.90 -10.24 11.83
N LYS A 308 -15.18 -10.33 12.21
CA LYS A 308 -15.59 -10.57 13.61
C LYS A 308 -15.14 -11.94 14.12
N ARG A 309 -15.19 -13.00 13.30
CA ARG A 309 -14.67 -14.31 13.67
C ARG A 309 -13.17 -14.24 13.99
N LEU A 310 -12.39 -13.67 13.08
CA LEU A 310 -10.94 -13.51 13.24
C LEU A 310 -10.60 -12.63 14.45
N ALA A 311 -11.33 -11.55 14.66
CA ALA A 311 -11.19 -10.66 15.81
C ALA A 311 -11.47 -11.34 17.15
N ASN A 312 -12.29 -12.40 17.16
CA ASN A 312 -12.57 -13.25 18.32
C ASN A 312 -11.63 -14.47 18.42
N GLY A 313 -10.57 -14.53 17.62
CA GLY A 313 -9.61 -15.63 17.63
C GLY A 313 -10.12 -16.93 16.99
N LEU A 314 -11.19 -16.86 16.19
CA LEU A 314 -11.77 -18.02 15.50
C LEU A 314 -11.29 -18.07 14.05
N PRO A 315 -10.86 -19.24 13.53
CA PRO A 315 -10.42 -19.38 12.16
C PRO A 315 -11.58 -19.20 11.15
N CYS A 316 -11.23 -18.81 9.95
CA CYS A 316 -12.13 -18.78 8.79
C CYS A 316 -11.65 -19.83 7.79
N ASP A 317 -12.03 -21.09 8.01
CA ASP A 317 -11.56 -22.23 7.24
C ASP A 317 -11.93 -22.12 5.75
N ASP A 318 -13.12 -21.58 5.45
CA ASP A 318 -13.59 -21.32 4.08
C ASP A 318 -12.69 -20.34 3.31
N LEU A 319 -11.92 -19.52 4.02
CA LEU A 319 -11.00 -18.52 3.46
C LEU A 319 -9.53 -18.92 3.63
N GLY A 320 -9.24 -20.04 4.27
CA GLY A 320 -7.88 -20.48 4.59
C GLY A 320 -7.14 -19.58 5.59
N VAL A 321 -7.85 -18.81 6.43
CA VAL A 321 -7.26 -17.79 7.31
C VAL A 321 -7.33 -18.21 8.79
N ASP A 322 -6.13 -18.38 9.39
CA ASP A 322 -5.95 -18.67 10.82
C ASP A 322 -5.57 -17.38 11.58
N PRO A 323 -6.32 -17.00 12.65
CA PRO A 323 -6.02 -15.81 13.45
C PRO A 323 -4.65 -15.84 14.14
N ASN A 324 -4.05 -17.02 14.35
CA ASN A 324 -2.76 -17.15 15.02
C ASN A 324 -1.55 -16.91 14.10
N ARG A 325 -1.76 -16.86 12.78
CA ARG A 325 -0.69 -16.64 11.81
C ARG A 325 0.00 -15.29 12.06
N PRO A 326 1.34 -15.25 12.20
CA PRO A 326 2.06 -13.99 12.26
C PRO A 326 1.87 -13.17 10.98
N PHE A 327 1.55 -11.90 11.16
CA PHE A 327 1.30 -10.97 10.08
C PHE A 327 2.10 -9.68 10.27
N TYR A 328 2.55 -9.10 9.20
CA TYR A 328 3.44 -7.94 9.18
C TYR A 328 2.82 -6.81 8.39
N ILE A 329 2.96 -5.59 8.89
CA ILE A 329 2.54 -4.36 8.20
C ILE A 329 3.69 -3.36 8.26
N LEU A 330 4.17 -2.91 7.10
CA LEU A 330 5.27 -1.97 6.94
C LEU A 330 4.78 -0.73 6.18
N GLY A 331 4.83 0.44 6.83
CA GLY A 331 4.54 1.72 6.19
C GLY A 331 5.80 2.41 5.72
N LEU A 332 5.93 2.65 4.42
CA LEU A 332 7.05 3.31 3.76
C LEU A 332 6.60 4.64 3.14
N ALA A 333 7.44 5.65 3.23
CA ALA A 333 7.22 6.92 2.54
C ALA A 333 8.49 7.37 1.81
N PRO A 334 8.36 8.13 0.69
CA PRO A 334 9.50 8.65 -0.04
C PRO A 334 10.28 9.68 0.81
N ASN A 335 11.60 9.66 0.71
CA ASN A 335 12.49 10.63 1.32
C ASN A 335 13.71 10.85 0.41
N ALA A 336 13.53 11.59 -0.68
CA ALA A 336 14.51 11.75 -1.76
C ALA A 336 15.01 10.39 -2.29
N ALA A 337 16.32 10.13 -2.26
CA ALA A 337 16.91 8.87 -2.71
C ALA A 337 16.79 7.73 -1.68
N ARG A 338 16.09 7.94 -0.55
CA ARG A 338 15.91 6.98 0.53
C ARG A 338 14.44 6.78 0.85
N LEU A 339 14.13 5.75 1.64
CA LEU A 339 12.80 5.49 2.18
C LEU A 339 12.77 5.81 3.67
N SER A 340 11.68 6.42 4.10
CA SER A 340 11.37 6.62 5.51
C SER A 340 10.41 5.53 5.99
N VAL A 341 10.76 4.83 7.06
CA VAL A 341 9.85 3.89 7.72
C VAL A 341 8.91 4.68 8.63
N ARG A 342 7.63 4.72 8.30
CA ARG A 342 6.60 5.39 9.11
C ARG A 342 6.20 4.54 10.30
N PHE A 343 6.03 3.24 10.08
CA PHE A 343 5.75 2.26 11.12
C PHE A 343 6.07 0.84 10.64
N PHE A 344 6.29 -0.05 11.60
CA PHE A 344 6.38 -1.48 11.38
C PHE A 344 5.63 -2.19 12.51
N LEU A 345 4.66 -3.01 12.14
CA LEU A 345 3.84 -3.78 13.07
C LEU A 345 4.05 -5.26 12.79
N ARG A 346 4.12 -6.04 13.85
CA ARG A 346 4.15 -7.49 13.84
C ARG A 346 3.25 -7.99 14.97
N ASP A 347 2.24 -8.74 14.61
CA ASP A 347 1.35 -9.38 15.58
C ASP A 347 0.71 -10.63 14.93
N SER A 348 -0.13 -11.37 15.67
CA SER A 348 -1.00 -12.35 15.04
C SER A 348 -2.04 -11.65 14.16
N PHE A 349 -2.47 -12.32 13.08
CA PHE A 349 -3.47 -11.76 12.18
C PHE A 349 -4.77 -11.44 12.92
N GLY A 350 -5.21 -12.34 13.82
CA GLY A 350 -6.41 -12.13 14.64
C GLY A 350 -6.31 -10.86 15.51
N LYS A 351 -5.13 -10.58 16.11
CA LYS A 351 -4.95 -9.35 16.91
C LYS A 351 -5.05 -8.08 16.08
N LEU A 352 -4.50 -8.09 14.89
CA LEU A 352 -4.65 -6.97 13.96
C LEU A 352 -6.12 -6.82 13.51
N MET A 353 -6.82 -7.91 13.25
CA MET A 353 -8.25 -7.88 12.92
C MET A 353 -9.11 -7.40 14.09
N GLU A 354 -8.78 -7.77 15.34
CA GLU A 354 -9.41 -7.23 16.54
C GLU A 354 -9.30 -5.69 16.60
N ASN A 355 -8.11 -5.15 16.34
CA ASN A 355 -7.90 -3.70 16.33
C ASN A 355 -8.72 -2.99 15.24
N VAL A 356 -8.77 -3.57 14.04
CA VAL A 356 -9.54 -3.06 12.91
C VAL A 356 -11.05 -3.16 13.18
N ASN A 357 -11.53 -4.31 13.69
CA ASN A 357 -12.93 -4.47 14.05
C ASN A 357 -13.36 -3.46 15.12
N ALA A 358 -12.56 -3.32 16.18
CA ALA A 358 -12.80 -2.34 17.22
C ALA A 358 -12.78 -0.89 16.72
N HIS A 359 -12.01 -0.58 15.65
CA HIS A 359 -12.09 0.70 14.98
C HIS A 359 -13.44 0.88 14.30
N TYR A 360 -13.93 -0.09 13.52
CA TYR A 360 -15.21 -0.01 12.84
C TYR A 360 -16.38 0.07 13.82
N GLU A 361 -16.35 -0.66 14.94
CA GLU A 361 -17.37 -0.55 16.00
C GLU A 361 -17.41 0.84 16.61
N ARG A 362 -16.26 1.47 16.83
CA ARG A 362 -16.22 2.87 17.30
C ARG A 362 -16.77 3.87 16.28
N MET A 363 -16.58 3.59 14.99
CA MET A 363 -17.08 4.42 13.88
C MET A 363 -18.58 4.28 13.64
N GLU A 364 -19.22 3.23 14.18
CA GLU A 364 -20.65 2.98 13.96
C GLU A 364 -21.51 4.13 14.50
N ILE A 365 -22.26 4.77 13.64
CA ILE A 365 -23.21 5.86 13.97
C ILE A 365 -24.36 5.82 12.96
N VAL A 366 -25.54 6.32 13.38
CA VAL A 366 -26.70 6.42 12.49
C VAL A 366 -26.30 7.11 11.18
N ARG A 367 -26.62 6.49 10.06
CA ARG A 367 -26.25 6.97 8.74
C ARG A 367 -27.49 7.40 7.94
N PRO A 368 -27.33 8.33 6.98
CA PRO A 368 -28.39 8.66 6.04
C PRO A 368 -28.74 7.45 5.17
N ALA A 369 -30.00 7.30 4.77
CA ALA A 369 -30.48 6.18 3.97
C ALA A 369 -29.84 6.09 2.57
N TYR A 370 -29.38 7.20 2.02
CA TYR A 370 -28.70 7.24 0.72
C TYR A 370 -27.26 6.69 0.76
N GLU A 371 -26.68 6.49 1.97
CA GLU A 371 -25.33 5.96 2.10
C GLU A 371 -25.29 4.46 1.78
N LYS A 372 -24.52 4.10 0.75
CA LYS A 372 -24.43 2.73 0.26
C LYS A 372 -23.48 1.85 1.08
N PHE A 373 -22.45 2.43 1.69
CA PHE A 373 -21.47 1.69 2.46
C PHE A 373 -21.97 1.38 3.87
N ASN A 374 -21.74 0.14 4.31
CA ASN A 374 -22.08 -0.27 5.68
C ASN A 374 -21.06 0.21 6.72
N TYR A 375 -19.87 0.59 6.28
CA TYR A 375 -18.79 1.12 7.11
C TYR A 375 -17.99 2.16 6.32
N LEU A 376 -17.18 2.94 7.01
CA LEU A 376 -16.33 3.98 6.42
C LEU A 376 -14.92 3.42 6.19
N PRO A 377 -14.54 3.02 4.96
CA PRO A 377 -13.18 2.58 4.66
C PRO A 377 -12.15 3.65 5.02
N LEU A 378 -10.91 3.24 5.26
CA LEU A 378 -9.85 4.16 5.71
C LEU A 378 -9.63 5.34 4.75
N TRP A 379 -9.69 5.11 3.43
CA TRP A 379 -9.55 6.18 2.45
C TRP A 379 -10.71 7.20 2.53
N SER A 380 -11.92 6.72 2.78
CA SER A 380 -13.12 7.57 2.92
C SER A 380 -13.07 8.36 4.23
N LEU A 381 -12.63 7.73 5.32
CA LEU A 381 -12.37 8.41 6.59
C LEU A 381 -11.38 9.57 6.41
N LEU A 382 -10.26 9.33 5.74
CA LEU A 382 -9.24 10.36 5.51
C LEU A 382 -9.75 11.48 4.59
N ARG A 383 -10.65 11.18 3.66
CA ARG A 383 -11.29 12.17 2.79
C ARG A 383 -12.11 13.20 3.58
N GLU A 384 -12.68 12.84 4.72
CA GLU A 384 -13.41 13.77 5.59
C GLU A 384 -12.55 14.89 6.19
N THR A 385 -11.22 14.72 6.15
CA THR A 385 -10.26 15.72 6.62
C THR A 385 -9.79 16.68 5.51
N VAL A 386 -10.18 16.44 4.26
CA VAL A 386 -9.66 17.11 3.08
C VAL A 386 -10.54 18.30 2.68
N ASN A 387 -9.91 19.41 2.33
CA ASN A 387 -10.59 20.49 1.64
C ASN A 387 -10.77 20.14 0.15
N LEU A 388 -11.97 19.73 -0.23
CA LEU A 388 -12.27 19.32 -1.62
C LEU A 388 -12.14 20.46 -2.65
N ASN A 389 -12.08 21.71 -2.19
CA ASN A 389 -11.84 22.89 -3.02
C ASN A 389 -10.35 23.25 -3.14
N SER A 390 -9.46 22.55 -2.41
CA SER A 390 -8.02 22.76 -2.55
C SER A 390 -7.48 22.11 -3.82
N ARG A 391 -6.31 22.57 -4.26
CA ARG A 391 -5.63 22.02 -5.44
C ARG A 391 -5.26 20.54 -5.26
N ASP A 392 -4.70 20.18 -4.11
CA ASP A 392 -4.09 18.87 -3.89
C ASP A 392 -5.09 17.79 -3.46
N LYS A 393 -6.25 18.17 -2.90
CA LYS A 393 -7.34 17.26 -2.48
C LYS A 393 -6.84 16.00 -1.73
N ALA A 394 -5.74 16.12 -1.01
CA ALA A 394 -5.09 15.04 -0.29
C ALA A 394 -5.07 15.29 1.23
N PRO A 395 -5.20 14.24 2.06
CA PRO A 395 -5.03 14.38 3.50
C PRO A 395 -3.57 14.70 3.84
N SER A 396 -3.35 15.35 5.00
CA SER A 396 -1.98 15.52 5.51
C SER A 396 -1.27 14.17 5.64
N PRO A 397 -0.09 13.97 5.02
CA PRO A 397 0.61 12.68 5.02
C PRO A 397 0.93 12.18 6.44
N ALA A 398 1.43 13.07 7.30
CA ALA A 398 1.78 12.71 8.67
C ALA A 398 0.54 12.27 9.48
N MET A 399 -0.59 12.97 9.34
CA MET A 399 -1.85 12.62 9.98
C MET A 399 -2.39 11.28 9.44
N ALA A 400 -2.37 11.07 8.12
CA ALA A 400 -2.86 9.86 7.50
C ALA A 400 -2.08 8.62 7.96
N GLY A 401 -0.75 8.67 7.95
CA GLY A 401 0.12 7.60 8.44
C GLY A 401 -0.05 7.33 9.94
N ALA A 402 -0.18 8.38 10.77
CA ALA A 402 -0.42 8.24 12.20
C ALA A 402 -1.79 7.63 12.49
N THR A 403 -2.83 7.98 11.71
CA THR A 403 -4.18 7.42 11.84
C THR A 403 -4.18 5.93 11.48
N ALA A 404 -3.57 5.55 10.35
CA ALA A 404 -3.44 4.15 9.94
C ALA A 404 -2.69 3.31 11.00
N ARG A 405 -1.56 3.80 11.49
CA ARG A 405 -0.81 3.17 12.58
C ARG A 405 -1.69 2.98 13.82
N ALA A 406 -2.46 3.99 14.22
CA ALA A 406 -3.33 3.91 15.40
C ALA A 406 -4.44 2.86 15.23
N ILE A 407 -5.01 2.74 14.03
CA ILE A 407 -6.02 1.72 13.72
C ILE A 407 -5.40 0.33 13.83
N PHE A 408 -4.31 0.07 13.13
CA PHE A 408 -3.69 -1.27 13.07
C PHE A 408 -3.10 -1.72 14.40
N SER A 409 -2.50 -0.80 15.17
CA SER A 409 -1.89 -1.13 16.48
C SER A 409 -2.87 -1.07 17.65
N GLY A 410 -4.11 -0.62 17.44
CA GLY A 410 -5.05 -0.38 18.52
C GLY A 410 -4.65 0.79 19.45
N ALA A 411 -3.73 1.66 19.02
CA ALA A 411 -3.32 2.84 19.79
C ALA A 411 -4.37 3.96 19.80
N ARG A 412 -4.12 5.04 20.54
CA ARG A 412 -4.96 6.25 20.52
C ARG A 412 -4.89 6.95 19.17
N TYR A 413 -6.01 7.52 18.71
CA TYR A 413 -6.02 8.32 17.49
C TYR A 413 -5.19 9.60 17.67
N PRO A 414 -4.50 10.06 16.60
CA PRO A 414 -3.74 11.30 16.65
C PRO A 414 -4.68 12.52 16.81
N ALA A 415 -4.28 13.51 17.60
CA ALA A 415 -5.05 14.74 17.80
C ALA A 415 -5.31 15.47 16.46
N SER A 416 -4.36 15.41 15.54
CA SER A 416 -4.46 16.00 14.21
C SER A 416 -5.64 15.45 13.37
N LEU A 417 -6.12 14.22 13.63
CA LEU A 417 -7.33 13.69 12.98
C LEU A 417 -8.57 14.47 13.41
N LEU A 418 -8.77 14.64 14.72
CA LEU A 418 -9.88 15.42 15.25
C LEU A 418 -9.81 16.88 14.81
N GLU A 419 -8.63 17.50 14.95
CA GLU A 419 -8.41 18.90 14.58
C GLU A 419 -8.74 19.16 13.10
N ALA A 420 -8.31 18.25 12.21
CA ALA A 420 -8.61 18.35 10.78
C ALA A 420 -10.12 18.26 10.50
N VAL A 421 -10.83 17.32 11.14
CA VAL A 421 -12.30 17.20 10.98
C VAL A 421 -13.01 18.43 11.53
N MET A 422 -12.68 18.89 12.74
CA MET A 422 -13.28 20.10 13.33
C MET A 422 -13.01 21.34 12.48
N LEU A 423 -11.82 21.44 11.86
CA LEU A 423 -11.51 22.51 10.91
C LEU A 423 -12.42 22.44 9.68
N ARG A 424 -12.68 21.25 9.14
CA ARG A 424 -13.61 21.09 8.00
C ARG A 424 -15.03 21.45 8.37
N ILE A 425 -15.53 20.99 9.52
CA ILE A 425 -16.86 21.36 10.00
C ILE A 425 -17.01 22.88 10.09
N ARG A 426 -16.02 23.58 10.66
CA ARG A 426 -16.05 25.06 10.77
C ARG A 426 -16.00 25.75 9.42
N ALA A 427 -15.20 25.24 8.47
CA ALA A 427 -15.07 25.84 7.15
C ALA A 427 -16.29 25.59 6.26
N GLU A 428 -16.82 24.39 6.29
CA GLU A 428 -17.92 23.93 5.43
C GLU A 428 -19.29 24.09 6.08
N ARG A 429 -19.32 24.22 7.40
CA ARG A 429 -20.55 24.25 8.23
C ARG A 429 -21.42 23.03 7.98
N ASP A 430 -20.78 21.91 7.71
CA ASP A 430 -21.45 20.65 7.42
C ASP A 430 -20.88 19.51 8.25
N ILE A 431 -21.79 18.69 8.82
CA ILE A 431 -21.46 17.50 9.57
C ILE A 431 -21.95 16.30 8.79
N SER A 432 -21.06 15.75 7.97
CA SER A 432 -21.33 14.50 7.26
C SER A 432 -21.37 13.31 8.23
N TRP A 433 -21.88 12.19 7.76
CA TRP A 433 -21.81 10.90 8.47
C TRP A 433 -20.39 10.57 8.90
N GLY A 434 -19.42 10.71 7.99
CA GLY A 434 -18.02 10.43 8.26
C GLY A 434 -17.40 11.32 9.33
N LYS A 435 -17.67 12.65 9.29
CA LYS A 435 -17.20 13.59 10.30
C LYS A 435 -17.74 13.27 11.69
N ALA A 436 -19.06 12.98 11.80
CA ALA A 436 -19.69 12.58 13.05
C ALA A 436 -19.11 11.25 13.59
N ALA A 437 -18.92 10.26 12.72
CA ALA A 437 -18.33 8.98 13.06
C ALA A 437 -16.89 9.14 13.60
N ILE A 438 -16.07 10.00 12.98
CA ILE A 438 -14.70 10.28 13.44
C ILE A 438 -14.69 10.93 14.83
N ILE A 439 -15.55 11.94 15.08
CA ILE A 439 -15.66 12.59 16.41
C ILE A 439 -16.01 11.55 17.46
N LYS A 440 -17.05 10.74 17.22
CA LYS A 440 -17.47 9.66 18.11
C LYS A 440 -16.34 8.67 18.38
N ALA A 441 -15.72 8.13 17.32
CA ALA A 441 -14.63 7.14 17.43
C ALA A 441 -13.42 7.72 18.17
N TYR A 442 -13.08 8.98 17.88
CA TYR A 442 -11.98 9.67 18.54
C TYR A 442 -12.18 9.71 20.06
N TYR A 443 -13.31 10.23 20.56
CA TYR A 443 -13.56 10.36 21.99
C TYR A 443 -13.85 9.02 22.68
N LEU A 444 -14.32 8.00 21.98
CA LEU A 444 -14.40 6.64 22.53
C LEU A 444 -12.99 6.05 22.78
N LYS A 445 -12.01 6.37 21.95
CA LYS A 445 -10.62 5.89 22.08
C LYS A 445 -9.73 6.82 22.90
N ASN A 446 -10.02 8.11 22.89
CA ASN A 446 -9.35 9.20 23.60
C ASN A 446 -10.33 9.88 24.56
N PRO A 447 -10.73 9.25 25.69
CA PRO A 447 -11.78 9.78 26.56
C PRO A 447 -11.49 11.19 27.07
N HIS A 448 -12.54 12.02 27.12
CA HIS A 448 -12.50 13.39 27.64
C HIS A 448 -13.78 13.68 28.42
N GLU A 449 -13.68 14.36 29.56
CA GLU A 449 -14.82 14.66 30.44
C GLU A 449 -15.91 15.51 29.75
N ASP A 450 -15.50 16.47 28.91
CA ASP A 450 -16.41 17.34 28.15
C ASP A 450 -17.10 16.63 26.98
N CYS A 451 -16.70 15.40 26.63
CA CYS A 451 -17.36 14.58 25.62
C CYS A 451 -17.56 13.15 26.17
N PRO A 452 -18.50 12.99 27.12
CA PRO A 452 -18.70 11.75 27.85
C PRO A 452 -19.37 10.67 27.01
N LYS A 453 -19.27 9.41 27.47
CA LYS A 453 -19.82 8.25 26.74
C LYS A 453 -21.31 8.35 26.41
N GLU A 454 -22.09 9.08 27.23
CA GLU A 454 -23.53 9.26 27.00
C GLU A 454 -23.87 9.99 25.69
N VAL A 455 -22.93 10.79 25.15
CA VAL A 455 -23.11 11.47 23.84
C VAL A 455 -22.49 10.71 22.68
N LEU A 456 -21.68 9.68 22.98
CA LEU A 456 -20.96 8.86 22.01
C LEU A 456 -21.76 7.60 21.59
N THR A 457 -23.07 7.76 21.42
CA THR A 457 -24.00 6.69 21.06
C THR A 457 -24.10 6.49 19.54
N VAL A 458 -24.61 5.37 19.10
CA VAL A 458 -24.86 5.10 17.67
C VAL A 458 -25.99 5.98 17.14
N SER A 459 -27.02 6.17 17.93
CA SER A 459 -28.21 6.99 17.59
C SER A 459 -28.46 8.04 18.65
N LEU A 460 -29.47 8.88 18.42
CA LEU A 460 -29.85 9.96 19.33
C LEU A 460 -30.10 9.45 20.75
N ASN A 461 -29.35 9.95 21.71
CA ASN A 461 -29.61 9.75 23.13
C ASN A 461 -30.55 10.89 23.64
N GLU A 462 -31.85 10.59 23.78
CA GLU A 462 -32.82 11.55 24.28
C GLU A 462 -32.72 11.81 25.79
N ALA A 463 -32.09 10.89 26.52
CA ALA A 463 -31.92 10.98 27.97
C ALA A 463 -30.65 11.75 28.40
N SER A 464 -29.75 12.07 27.44
CA SER A 464 -28.54 12.81 27.77
C SER A 464 -28.85 14.17 28.38
N THR A 465 -28.17 14.47 29.45
CA THR A 465 -28.21 15.76 30.17
C THR A 465 -27.02 16.65 29.85
N ASN A 466 -26.11 16.21 28.97
CA ASN A 466 -24.94 16.99 28.58
C ASN A 466 -25.35 18.31 27.89
N PRO A 467 -24.94 19.49 28.44
CA PRO A 467 -25.38 20.78 27.91
C PRO A 467 -24.94 21.01 26.46
N ALA A 468 -23.71 20.69 26.09
CA ALA A 468 -23.19 20.91 24.75
C ALA A 468 -23.94 20.06 23.70
N TYR A 469 -24.16 18.78 24.01
CA TYR A 469 -24.95 17.88 23.17
C TYR A 469 -26.40 18.39 23.00
N THR A 470 -27.02 18.83 24.11
CA THR A 470 -28.39 19.38 24.10
C THR A 470 -28.47 20.68 23.30
N LEU A 471 -27.46 21.54 23.36
CA LEU A 471 -27.37 22.76 22.53
C LEU A 471 -27.26 22.41 21.03
N GLY A 472 -26.49 21.40 20.66
CA GLY A 472 -26.44 20.91 19.28
C GLY A 472 -27.83 20.43 18.78
N ARG A 473 -28.51 19.63 19.61
CA ARG A 473 -29.91 19.20 19.35
C ARG A 473 -30.84 20.39 19.17
N LEU A 474 -30.77 21.36 20.07
CA LEU A 474 -31.64 22.56 20.04
C LEU A 474 -31.37 23.39 18.76
N PHE A 475 -30.11 23.51 18.35
CA PHE A 475 -29.76 24.19 17.11
C PHE A 475 -30.37 23.50 15.88
N SER A 476 -30.31 22.15 15.80
CA SER A 476 -30.95 21.36 14.75
C SER A 476 -32.50 21.58 14.72
N VAL A 477 -33.15 21.68 15.88
CA VAL A 477 -34.59 21.96 15.95
C VAL A 477 -34.87 23.38 15.46
N TYR A 478 -34.11 24.39 15.85
CA TYR A 478 -34.27 25.77 15.37
C TYR A 478 -34.12 25.87 13.85
N GLU A 479 -33.13 25.16 13.27
CA GLU A 479 -32.98 25.10 11.82
C GLU A 479 -34.17 24.44 11.15
N ALA A 480 -34.70 23.36 11.72
CA ALA A 480 -35.88 22.68 11.22
C ALA A 480 -37.13 23.60 11.21
N VAL A 481 -37.32 24.39 12.27
CA VAL A 481 -38.40 25.41 12.35
C VAL A 481 -38.22 26.45 11.24
N GLN A 482 -37.01 26.94 11.00
CA GLN A 482 -36.76 27.90 9.94
C GLN A 482 -37.07 27.33 8.55
N GLN A 483 -36.66 26.09 8.28
CA GLN A 483 -36.90 25.40 7.02
C GLN A 483 -38.40 25.15 6.79
N ALA A 484 -39.11 24.75 7.84
CA ALA A 484 -40.56 24.54 7.78
C ALA A 484 -41.33 25.85 7.54
N ALA A 485 -40.88 26.95 8.18
CA ALA A 485 -41.50 28.26 8.03
C ALA A 485 -41.19 28.96 6.69
N ASN A 486 -40.16 28.56 5.99
CA ASN A 486 -39.70 29.14 4.73
C ASN A 486 -39.25 28.02 3.76
N PRO A 487 -40.19 27.27 3.17
CA PRO A 487 -39.88 26.23 2.21
C PRO A 487 -39.06 26.76 1.05
N GLY A 488 -38.00 26.04 0.66
CA GLY A 488 -37.10 26.42 -0.44
C GLY A 488 -36.06 27.49 -0.08
N ILE A 489 -35.85 27.78 1.20
CA ILE A 489 -34.78 28.70 1.65
C ILE A 489 -33.38 28.15 1.27
N ASN A 490 -32.58 28.99 0.64
CA ASN A 490 -31.22 28.62 0.19
C ASN A 490 -30.17 28.68 1.30
N ALA A 491 -30.35 29.52 2.32
CA ALA A 491 -29.43 29.67 3.44
C ALA A 491 -30.17 29.64 4.76
N THR A 492 -29.71 28.81 5.68
CA THR A 492 -30.33 28.63 7.00
C THR A 492 -29.54 29.34 8.11
N ILE A 493 -30.01 29.22 9.36
CA ILE A 493 -29.23 29.67 10.52
C ILE A 493 -27.86 28.98 10.60
N LYS A 494 -27.73 27.78 10.03
CA LYS A 494 -26.48 27.03 9.94
C LYS A 494 -25.39 27.84 9.23
N ASP A 495 -25.71 28.45 8.08
CA ASP A 495 -24.76 29.21 7.29
C ASP A 495 -24.19 30.43 8.01
N LYS A 496 -24.98 31.04 8.90
CA LYS A 496 -24.58 32.27 9.58
C LYS A 496 -24.09 32.07 10.99
N TYR A 497 -24.72 31.16 11.76
CA TYR A 497 -24.55 31.12 13.21
C TYR A 497 -23.89 29.83 13.74
N PHE A 498 -23.69 28.79 12.91
CA PHE A 498 -23.24 27.47 13.37
C PHE A 498 -21.94 27.55 14.19
N ASN A 499 -20.90 28.14 13.64
CA ASN A 499 -19.61 28.25 14.30
C ASN A 499 -19.69 29.03 15.63
N SER A 500 -20.46 30.12 15.65
CA SER A 500 -20.62 30.91 16.85
C SER A 500 -21.49 30.22 17.90
N ALA A 501 -22.51 29.47 17.49
CA ALA A 501 -23.35 28.69 18.38
C ALA A 501 -22.55 27.52 19.02
N ALA A 502 -21.64 26.89 18.25
CA ALA A 502 -20.75 25.85 18.74
C ALA A 502 -19.63 26.38 19.64
N ALA A 503 -19.19 27.63 19.46
CA ALA A 503 -18.07 28.20 20.23
C ALA A 503 -18.50 29.06 21.42
N MET A 504 -19.56 29.85 21.27
CA MET A 504 -20.00 30.88 22.24
C MET A 504 -21.54 30.86 22.43
N PRO A 505 -22.10 29.78 22.99
CA PRO A 505 -23.53 29.61 23.10
C PRO A 505 -24.26 30.76 23.81
N ALA A 506 -23.74 31.26 24.92
CA ALA A 506 -24.38 32.31 25.71
C ALA A 506 -24.68 33.58 24.89
N SER A 507 -23.84 33.91 23.92
CA SER A 507 -24.02 35.09 23.03
C SER A 507 -25.00 34.83 21.91
N ILE A 508 -25.10 33.59 21.40
CA ILE A 508 -25.82 33.30 20.16
C ILE A 508 -27.21 32.70 20.39
N PHE A 509 -27.38 31.81 21.36
CA PHE A 509 -28.67 31.16 21.60
C PHE A 509 -29.84 32.13 21.94
N PRO A 510 -29.63 33.25 22.66
CA PRO A 510 -30.68 34.25 22.80
C PRO A 510 -31.15 34.83 21.46
N VAL A 511 -30.22 35.10 20.54
CA VAL A 511 -30.52 35.59 19.18
C VAL A 511 -31.28 34.52 18.40
N LEU A 512 -30.81 33.26 18.41
CA LEU A 512 -31.45 32.13 17.73
C LEU A 512 -32.86 31.86 18.26
N ASN A 513 -33.08 31.99 19.58
CA ASN A 513 -34.36 31.85 20.20
C ASN A 513 -35.38 32.91 19.68
N ASN A 514 -34.95 34.18 19.63
CA ASN A 514 -35.79 35.26 19.09
C ASN A 514 -36.13 35.05 17.62
N LEU A 515 -35.18 34.56 16.82
CA LEU A 515 -35.42 34.20 15.41
C LEU A 515 -36.42 33.03 15.31
N CYS A 516 -36.21 31.99 16.11
CA CYS A 516 -37.08 30.81 16.14
C CYS A 516 -38.53 31.18 16.48
N GLN A 517 -38.78 32.07 17.46
CA GLN A 517 -40.13 32.54 17.81
C GLN A 517 -40.82 33.23 16.62
N LYS A 518 -40.08 34.02 15.81
CA LYS A 518 -40.60 34.62 14.60
C LYS A 518 -41.00 33.58 13.54
N HIS A 519 -40.23 32.51 13.41
CA HIS A 519 -40.53 31.43 12.47
C HIS A 519 -41.68 30.54 12.94
N LEU A 520 -41.75 30.20 14.24
CA LEU A 520 -42.87 29.45 14.83
C LEU A 520 -44.25 30.07 14.53
N ARG A 521 -44.35 31.40 14.57
CA ARG A 521 -45.58 32.13 14.27
C ARG A 521 -46.07 31.96 12.83
N LYS A 522 -45.20 31.51 11.91
CA LYS A 522 -45.57 31.29 10.50
C LYS A 522 -46.05 29.85 10.24
N LEU A 523 -45.90 28.95 11.20
CA LEU A 523 -46.27 27.55 11.07
C LEU A 523 -47.75 27.35 11.33
N ASP A 524 -48.31 26.28 10.75
CA ASP A 524 -49.65 25.82 11.14
C ASP A 524 -49.69 25.37 12.61
N ALA A 525 -50.89 25.31 13.19
CA ALA A 525 -51.06 24.99 14.61
C ALA A 525 -50.47 23.64 15.01
N ARG A 526 -50.51 22.62 14.14
CA ARG A 526 -49.98 21.28 14.40
C ARG A 526 -48.43 21.29 14.42
N GLN A 527 -47.84 21.92 13.43
CA GLN A 527 -46.37 22.06 13.34
C GLN A 527 -45.85 22.94 14.48
N HIS A 528 -46.54 24.04 14.79
CA HIS A 528 -46.17 24.92 15.90
C HIS A 528 -46.11 24.14 17.22
N VAL A 529 -47.15 23.43 17.60
CA VAL A 529 -47.21 22.64 18.85
C VAL A 529 -46.16 21.53 18.85
N TYR A 530 -45.89 20.89 17.71
CA TYR A 530 -44.88 19.86 17.59
C TYR A 530 -43.45 20.37 17.89
N TYR A 531 -43.07 21.46 17.25
CA TYR A 531 -41.74 22.04 17.46
C TYR A 531 -41.57 22.70 18.83
N ASP A 532 -42.62 23.39 19.30
CA ASP A 532 -42.58 24.05 20.59
C ASP A 532 -42.40 23.04 21.74
N LYS A 533 -43.06 21.90 21.72
CA LYS A 533 -42.85 20.81 22.68
C LYS A 533 -41.40 20.31 22.68
N GLN A 534 -40.75 20.17 21.51
CA GLN A 534 -39.37 19.75 21.43
C GLN A 534 -38.44 20.82 22.01
N ILE A 535 -38.64 22.08 21.66
CA ILE A 535 -37.88 23.21 22.18
C ILE A 535 -37.96 23.28 23.70
N MET A 536 -39.21 23.21 24.25
CA MET A 536 -39.43 23.24 25.68
C MET A 536 -38.75 22.09 26.41
N LYS A 537 -38.81 20.86 25.86
CA LYS A 537 -38.10 19.70 26.42
C LYS A 537 -36.60 19.94 26.51
N LEU A 538 -35.97 20.43 25.42
CA LEU A 538 -34.54 20.67 25.37
C LEU A 538 -34.08 21.84 26.25
N LYS A 539 -34.86 22.92 26.31
CA LYS A 539 -34.61 24.05 27.21
C LYS A 539 -34.72 23.66 28.68
N GLY A 540 -35.67 22.78 29.02
CA GLY A 540 -35.82 22.25 30.37
C GLY A 540 -34.56 21.51 30.85
N VAL A 541 -33.88 20.77 29.96
CA VAL A 541 -32.61 20.14 30.28
C VAL A 541 -31.47 21.16 30.51
N LEU A 542 -31.48 22.26 29.76
CA LEU A 542 -30.42 23.30 29.85
C LEU A 542 -30.58 24.22 31.06
N ASN A 543 -31.76 24.28 31.69
CA ASN A 543 -32.08 25.20 32.78
C ASN A 543 -31.67 26.67 32.50
N GLU A 544 -31.77 27.09 31.23
CA GLU A 544 -31.35 28.41 30.72
C GLU A 544 -29.89 28.77 30.93
N ASN A 545 -29.05 27.80 31.30
CA ASN A 545 -27.61 28.00 31.50
C ASN A 545 -26.84 27.68 30.21
N TYR A 546 -26.36 28.72 29.53
CA TYR A 546 -25.58 28.61 28.31
C TYR A 546 -24.09 28.87 28.62
N PRO A 547 -23.16 27.93 28.28
CA PRO A 547 -21.74 28.17 28.43
C PRO A 547 -21.27 29.42 27.68
N ALA A 548 -20.44 30.26 28.32
CA ALA A 548 -19.90 31.45 27.66
C ALA A 548 -18.98 31.08 26.50
N ARG A 549 -18.17 30.00 26.66
CA ARG A 549 -17.32 29.42 25.64
C ARG A 549 -17.32 27.90 25.79
N MET A 550 -17.19 27.19 24.67
CA MET A 550 -17.07 25.74 24.64
C MET A 550 -15.66 25.31 24.22
N THR A 551 -15.11 24.32 24.93
CA THR A 551 -13.86 23.63 24.57
C THR A 551 -14.01 22.87 23.26
N LEU A 552 -12.92 22.39 22.68
CA LEU A 552 -12.98 21.57 21.46
C LEU A 552 -13.81 20.28 21.68
N ALA A 553 -13.71 19.68 22.87
CA ALA A 553 -14.47 18.48 23.21
C ALA A 553 -15.96 18.77 23.38
N GLN A 554 -16.33 19.90 23.99
CA GLN A 554 -17.72 20.35 24.07
C GLN A 554 -18.28 20.67 22.67
N GLN A 555 -17.49 21.26 21.78
CA GLN A 555 -17.89 21.46 20.38
C GLN A 555 -18.13 20.12 19.67
N GLY A 556 -17.28 19.10 19.92
CA GLY A 556 -17.53 17.73 19.44
C GLY A 556 -18.85 17.15 19.94
N SER A 557 -19.19 17.35 21.22
CA SER A 557 -20.49 16.97 21.79
C SER A 557 -21.65 17.72 21.14
N PHE A 558 -21.49 19.02 20.86
CA PHE A 558 -22.47 19.84 20.13
C PHE A 558 -22.68 19.29 18.71
N ASP A 559 -21.63 19.02 17.98
CA ASP A 559 -21.67 18.51 16.61
C ASP A 559 -22.40 17.17 16.54
N LEU A 560 -22.12 16.25 17.48
CA LEU A 560 -22.85 14.97 17.60
C LEU A 560 -24.33 15.17 17.93
N GLY A 561 -24.65 16.08 18.83
CA GLY A 561 -26.05 16.42 19.17
C GLY A 561 -26.83 16.95 17.97
N TYR A 562 -26.23 17.86 17.21
CA TYR A 562 -26.80 18.38 15.97
C TYR A 562 -27.00 17.26 14.94
N TYR A 563 -25.97 16.43 14.70
CA TYR A 563 -26.02 15.33 13.74
C TYR A 563 -27.14 14.32 14.10
N HIS A 564 -27.15 13.81 15.31
CA HIS A 564 -28.14 12.83 15.76
C HIS A 564 -29.59 13.36 15.68
N GLN A 565 -29.81 14.61 16.11
CA GLN A 565 -31.13 15.22 16.06
C GLN A 565 -31.60 15.43 14.61
N THR A 566 -30.67 15.76 13.71
CA THR A 566 -30.95 15.93 12.28
C THR A 566 -31.32 14.59 11.64
N GLN A 567 -30.54 13.53 11.88
CA GLN A 567 -30.81 12.19 11.34
C GLN A 567 -32.15 11.64 11.81
N LYS A 568 -32.50 11.80 13.09
CA LYS A 568 -33.83 11.39 13.62
C LYS A 568 -34.99 12.02 12.85
N ARG A 569 -34.83 13.25 12.38
CA ARG A 569 -35.87 13.95 11.61
C ARG A 569 -36.10 13.30 10.24
N TYR A 570 -35.05 12.81 9.59
CA TYR A 570 -35.16 12.15 8.29
C TYR A 570 -35.69 10.72 8.42
N THR A 571 -35.22 9.92 9.35
CA THR A 571 -35.67 8.55 9.60
C THR A 571 -37.19 8.48 9.80
N LYS A 572 -37.80 9.43 10.55
CA LYS A 572 -39.25 9.47 10.73
C LYS A 572 -40.07 9.84 9.47
N LYS A 573 -39.44 10.47 8.47
CA LYS A 573 -40.12 10.73 7.19
C LYS A 573 -40.17 9.46 6.33
N GLU A 574 -39.12 8.70 6.32
CA GLU A 574 -39.01 7.45 5.54
C GLU A 574 -39.96 6.36 6.03
N GLU A 575 -40.15 6.22 7.36
CA GLU A 575 -41.16 5.32 7.93
C GLU A 575 -42.60 5.68 7.52
N LYS A 576 -42.88 6.94 7.14
CA LYS A 576 -44.19 7.40 6.70
C LYS A 576 -44.43 7.34 5.20
N GLU A 577 -43.36 7.33 4.40
CA GLU A 577 -43.44 7.19 2.93
C GLU A 577 -43.47 5.71 2.50
N ASN A 578 -43.12 4.78 3.40
CA ASN A 578 -43.16 3.33 3.17
C ASN A 578 -44.39 2.63 3.79
N VAL A 579 -45.38 3.38 4.30
CA VAL A 579 -46.70 2.92 4.76
C VAL A 579 -47.77 3.59 3.90
#